data_af950eb68aaad2b3e6d35cccf8be09ce
#
_entry.id   af950eb68aaad2b3e6d35cccf8be09ce
#
_cell.length_a   1.000
_cell.length_b   1.000
_cell.length_c   1.000
_cell.angle_alpha   90.00
_cell.angle_beta   90.00
_cell.angle_gamma   90.00
#
_symmetry.space_group_name_H-M   'P 1'
#
loop_
_entity.id
_entity.type
_entity.pdbx_description
1 polymer ?
#
loop_
_entity_poly.entity_id
_entity_poly.type
_entity_poly.pdbx_seq_one_letter_code
_entity_poly.pdbx_strand_id
1 'polypeptide(L)'
;MKTDTTLTEKFNKLFQDGMLVFVHVGKWEMTQAVDQEKDLGLKAEDVPDFIMPGKKKLFPDEIRLQFSRIEQRGRTYLRDNSLKFPIVDAHFVPHRKLVEVYDGLTKIKEEYDKAVVAFLANYEKYKAEMLAAHHDNRASLEDCYPPVDLIKDRFRFEINMCEIAFPRKLKAVSIVQVRAQNLAVEKMQAKFEAAQEAHHREMNETAEKFVKAACMDLRSQVVATFQTIADKIANKEVVTKTNVKSLREIIEQFSSLDFYGDAEVQAKLLEAKALVKNDVVYKDDAAAVAKLNEIVGSVLTVARNVSDVDAVTGEYFRRINLNPV
;
A
#
# COMPACT_ATOMS: atom_id res chain seq x y z
N MET A 1 -14.98 3.27 37.74
CA MET A 1 -15.05 3.78 36.35
C MET A 1 -13.68 4.33 35.89
N LYS A 2 -12.64 3.48 35.80
CA LYS A 2 -11.28 3.88 35.36
C LYS A 2 -10.73 3.00 34.24
N THR A 3 -11.56 2.21 33.55
CA THR A 3 -11.12 1.17 32.62
C THR A 3 -11.30 1.52 31.12
N ASP A 4 -11.89 2.66 30.78
CA ASP A 4 -12.28 2.96 29.39
C ASP A 4 -11.18 3.68 28.57
N THR A 5 -10.21 4.31 29.21
CA THR A 5 -9.19 5.13 28.54
C THR A 5 -8.02 4.28 28.02
N THR A 6 -7.66 3.21 28.71
CA THR A 6 -6.51 2.35 28.39
C THR A 6 -6.72 1.45 27.17
N LEU A 7 -7.96 1.10 26.82
CA LEU A 7 -8.27 0.14 25.76
C LEU A 7 -8.15 0.71 24.33
N THR A 8 -8.18 2.04 24.18
CA THR A 8 -8.06 2.70 22.86
C THR A 8 -6.71 3.36 22.63
N GLU A 9 -5.86 3.41 23.66
CA GLU A 9 -4.61 4.20 23.64
C GLU A 9 -3.63 3.75 22.58
N LYS A 10 -3.42 2.45 22.40
CA LYS A 10 -2.45 1.91 21.45
C LYS A 10 -2.82 2.18 19.99
N PHE A 11 -4.09 1.97 19.69
CA PHE A 11 -4.59 2.21 18.35
C PHE A 11 -4.62 3.70 17.99
N ASN A 12 -5.07 4.55 18.92
CA ASN A 12 -5.06 6.00 18.74
C ASN A 12 -3.63 6.53 18.58
N LYS A 13 -2.66 5.96 19.32
CA LYS A 13 -1.24 6.34 19.18
C LYS A 13 -0.74 6.11 17.76
N LEU A 14 -1.09 4.99 17.14
CA LEU A 14 -0.68 4.68 15.78
C LEU A 14 -1.06 5.83 14.83
N PHE A 15 -2.30 6.36 14.94
CA PHE A 15 -2.76 7.46 14.08
C PHE A 15 -2.24 8.85 14.50
N GLN A 16 -1.57 8.97 15.65
CA GLN A 16 -0.77 10.15 15.97
C GLN A 16 0.56 10.18 15.20
N ASP A 17 1.07 9.04 14.76
CA ASP A 17 2.35 8.92 14.08
C ASP A 17 2.23 8.77 12.56
N GLY A 18 1.03 8.53 12.04
CA GLY A 18 0.79 8.37 10.61
C GLY A 18 -0.68 8.29 10.24
N MET A 19 -0.94 8.07 8.97
CA MET A 19 -2.27 8.04 8.36
C MET A 19 -2.39 6.87 7.38
N LEU A 20 -3.59 6.38 7.19
CA LEU A 20 -3.86 5.39 6.14
C LEU A 20 -4.07 6.08 4.80
N VAL A 21 -3.37 5.59 3.79
CA VAL A 21 -3.46 6.04 2.41
C VAL A 21 -3.82 4.85 1.53
N PHE A 22 -4.73 5.06 0.59
CA PHE A 22 -5.04 4.09 -0.45
C PHE A 22 -5.37 4.79 -1.77
N VAL A 23 -5.06 4.10 -2.86
CA VAL A 23 -5.31 4.60 -4.21
C VAL A 23 -6.43 3.78 -4.83
N HIS A 24 -7.48 4.48 -5.26
CA HIS A 24 -8.55 3.89 -6.04
C HIS A 24 -8.46 4.36 -7.48
N VAL A 25 -8.27 3.40 -8.41
CA VAL A 25 -8.19 3.71 -9.84
C VAL A 25 -9.34 3.03 -10.56
N GLY A 26 -10.23 3.84 -11.10
CA GLY A 26 -11.26 3.40 -12.03
C GLY A 26 -10.76 3.57 -13.46
N LYS A 27 -10.99 2.57 -14.29
CA LYS A 27 -10.70 2.61 -15.72
C LYS A 27 -11.77 1.85 -16.50
N TRP A 28 -12.00 2.27 -17.71
CA TRP A 28 -12.79 1.47 -18.64
C TRP A 28 -11.91 0.35 -19.21
N GLU A 29 -12.40 -0.90 -19.16
CA GLU A 29 -11.64 -2.06 -19.64
C GLU A 29 -11.46 -2.09 -21.17
N MET A 30 -12.18 -1.26 -21.90
CA MET A 30 -12.14 -1.18 -23.39
C MET A 30 -12.38 -2.55 -24.05
N THR A 31 -13.20 -3.35 -23.41
CA THR A 31 -13.60 -4.65 -23.90
C THR A 31 -15.12 -4.83 -23.80
N GLN A 32 -15.68 -5.68 -24.65
CA GLN A 32 -17.08 -6.09 -24.62
C GLN A 32 -17.14 -7.63 -24.58
N ALA A 33 -18.11 -8.17 -23.88
CA ALA A 33 -18.36 -9.60 -23.91
C ALA A 33 -18.68 -10.05 -25.36
N VAL A 34 -18.22 -11.24 -25.72
CA VAL A 34 -18.60 -11.86 -27.00
C VAL A 34 -20.06 -12.31 -26.89
N ASP A 35 -20.90 -11.89 -27.84
CA ASP A 35 -22.22 -12.43 -28.04
C ASP A 35 -22.09 -13.69 -28.88
N GLN A 36 -22.44 -14.84 -28.31
CA GLN A 36 -22.24 -16.15 -28.95
C GLN A 36 -23.01 -16.27 -30.26
N GLU A 37 -24.25 -15.83 -30.29
CA GLU A 37 -25.09 -15.92 -31.47
C GLU A 37 -24.71 -14.89 -32.55
N LYS A 38 -24.57 -13.61 -32.13
CA LYS A 38 -24.24 -12.50 -33.06
C LYS A 38 -22.82 -12.55 -33.58
N ASP A 39 -21.85 -12.89 -32.73
CA ASP A 39 -20.43 -12.80 -33.06
C ASP A 39 -19.84 -14.13 -33.58
N LEU A 40 -20.36 -15.25 -33.13
CA LEU A 40 -19.83 -16.59 -33.41
C LEU A 40 -20.81 -17.50 -34.18
N GLY A 41 -22.06 -17.06 -34.32
CA GLY A 41 -23.12 -17.91 -34.95
C GLY A 41 -23.46 -19.14 -34.17
N LEU A 42 -23.11 -19.21 -32.89
CA LEU A 42 -23.36 -20.33 -31.98
C LEU A 42 -24.62 -20.07 -31.18
N LYS A 43 -25.55 -21.03 -31.18
CA LYS A 43 -26.73 -20.95 -30.32
C LYS A 43 -26.32 -21.17 -28.86
N ALA A 44 -26.97 -20.49 -27.92
CA ALA A 44 -26.67 -20.61 -26.49
C ALA A 44 -26.78 -22.08 -26.01
N GLU A 45 -27.69 -22.88 -26.58
CA GLU A 45 -27.90 -24.31 -26.29
C GLU A 45 -26.75 -25.22 -26.75
N ASP A 46 -25.95 -24.75 -27.73
CA ASP A 46 -24.80 -25.51 -28.27
C ASP A 46 -23.49 -25.27 -27.51
N VAL A 47 -23.49 -24.33 -26.56
CA VAL A 47 -22.30 -24.02 -25.77
C VAL A 47 -22.42 -24.60 -24.36
N PRO A 48 -21.53 -25.53 -23.97
CA PRO A 48 -21.54 -26.09 -22.63
C PRO A 48 -21.41 -25.03 -21.53
N ASP A 49 -22.12 -25.21 -20.42
CA ASP A 49 -22.18 -24.24 -19.29
C ASP A 49 -20.82 -23.89 -18.68
N PHE A 50 -19.81 -24.74 -18.85
CA PHE A 50 -18.44 -24.45 -18.36
C PHE A 50 -17.60 -23.61 -19.31
N ILE A 51 -18.09 -23.28 -20.52
CA ILE A 51 -17.41 -22.43 -21.48
C ILE A 51 -17.95 -21.01 -21.34
N MET A 52 -17.08 -20.11 -20.86
CA MET A 52 -17.39 -18.68 -20.83
C MET A 52 -16.99 -18.01 -22.15
N PRO A 53 -17.86 -17.22 -22.76
CA PRO A 53 -17.48 -16.44 -23.94
C PRO A 53 -16.34 -15.49 -23.60
N GLY A 54 -15.42 -15.34 -24.55
CA GLY A 54 -14.32 -14.40 -24.44
C GLY A 54 -14.78 -12.94 -24.47
N LYS A 55 -13.80 -12.03 -24.55
CA LYS A 55 -14.06 -10.58 -24.70
C LYS A 55 -13.52 -10.08 -26.03
N LYS A 56 -14.28 -9.22 -26.70
CA LYS A 56 -13.85 -8.43 -27.85
C LYS A 56 -13.02 -7.26 -27.34
N LYS A 57 -11.86 -6.99 -27.95
CA LYS A 57 -11.07 -5.79 -27.70
C LYS A 57 -11.61 -4.66 -28.58
N LEU A 58 -11.93 -3.52 -27.97
CA LEU A 58 -12.43 -2.36 -28.69
C LEU A 58 -11.32 -1.40 -29.13
N PHE A 59 -10.14 -1.49 -28.52
CA PHE A 59 -8.98 -0.64 -28.81
C PHE A 59 -7.69 -1.46 -28.79
N PRO A 60 -6.61 -0.98 -29.45
CA PRO A 60 -5.30 -1.60 -29.38
C PRO A 60 -4.78 -1.77 -27.96
N ASP A 61 -4.00 -2.83 -27.73
CA ASP A 61 -3.47 -3.15 -26.40
C ASP A 61 -2.59 -2.02 -25.84
N GLU A 62 -1.88 -1.26 -26.69
CA GLU A 62 -1.06 -0.13 -26.25
C GLU A 62 -1.89 0.91 -25.48
N ILE A 63 -3.08 1.25 -25.99
CA ILE A 63 -3.96 2.24 -25.36
C ILE A 63 -4.48 1.70 -24.04
N ARG A 64 -4.97 0.48 -24.02
CA ARG A 64 -5.49 -0.17 -22.81
C ARG A 64 -4.41 -0.36 -21.75
N LEU A 65 -3.22 -0.83 -22.14
CA LEU A 65 -2.11 -1.09 -21.23
C LEU A 65 -1.49 0.19 -20.68
N GLN A 66 -1.62 1.34 -21.34
CA GLN A 66 -1.17 2.63 -20.83
C GLN A 66 -1.79 2.92 -19.46
N PHE A 67 -3.12 2.80 -19.34
CA PHE A 67 -3.83 3.04 -18.08
C PHE A 67 -3.44 2.02 -17.00
N SER A 68 -3.32 0.74 -17.38
CA SER A 68 -2.91 -0.31 -16.45
C SER A 68 -1.48 -0.10 -15.93
N ARG A 69 -0.56 0.40 -16.76
CA ARG A 69 0.82 0.72 -16.35
C ARG A 69 0.85 1.90 -15.37
N ILE A 70 0.04 2.94 -15.58
CA ILE A 70 -0.02 4.08 -14.67
C ILE A 70 -0.65 3.65 -13.33
N GLU A 71 -1.74 2.88 -13.36
CA GLU A 71 -2.33 2.29 -12.16
C GLU A 71 -1.32 1.47 -11.36
N GLN A 72 -0.65 0.52 -12.02
CA GLN A 72 0.35 -0.33 -11.38
C GLN A 72 1.49 0.49 -10.78
N ARG A 73 1.93 1.54 -11.45
CA ARG A 73 2.97 2.45 -10.96
C ARG A 73 2.53 3.20 -9.71
N GLY A 74 1.27 3.67 -9.66
CA GLY A 74 0.70 4.29 -8.47
C GLY A 74 0.63 3.34 -7.27
N ARG A 75 0.16 2.11 -7.49
CA ARG A 75 0.10 1.06 -6.46
C ARG A 75 1.51 0.65 -5.98
N THR A 76 2.45 0.49 -6.91
CA THR A 76 3.85 0.17 -6.60
C THR A 76 4.50 1.30 -5.82
N TYR A 77 4.33 2.56 -6.25
CA TYR A 77 4.86 3.71 -5.54
C TYR A 77 4.36 3.79 -4.10
N LEU A 78 3.04 3.61 -3.88
CA LEU A 78 2.47 3.60 -2.54
C LEU A 78 3.04 2.46 -1.70
N ARG A 79 3.07 1.23 -2.22
CA ARG A 79 3.63 0.06 -1.52
C ARG A 79 5.09 0.27 -1.10
N ASP A 80 5.92 0.79 -1.98
CA ASP A 80 7.36 0.95 -1.76
C ASP A 80 7.69 2.11 -0.79
N ASN A 81 6.71 2.99 -0.53
CA ASN A 81 6.86 4.17 0.34
C ASN A 81 5.97 4.14 1.59
N SER A 82 5.44 2.98 1.96
CA SER A 82 4.49 2.83 3.07
C SER A 82 4.56 1.43 3.66
N LEU A 83 3.79 1.20 4.69
CA LEU A 83 3.66 -0.08 5.38
C LEU A 83 2.24 -0.63 5.14
N LYS A 84 2.13 -1.88 4.67
CA LYS A 84 0.83 -2.49 4.42
C LYS A 84 0.04 -2.61 5.73
N PHE A 85 -1.13 -2.03 5.79
CA PHE A 85 -2.00 -2.12 6.95
C PHE A 85 -2.95 -3.33 6.83
N PRO A 86 -3.22 -4.07 7.93
CA PRO A 86 -3.98 -5.33 7.85
C PRO A 86 -5.48 -5.16 7.61
N ILE A 87 -6.00 -3.94 7.71
CA ILE A 87 -7.42 -3.64 7.53
C ILE A 87 -7.61 -2.77 6.28
N VAL A 88 -8.69 -3.00 5.54
CA VAL A 88 -9.19 -2.18 4.40
C VAL A 88 -8.22 -2.00 3.22
N ASP A 89 -7.33 -2.92 2.96
CA ASP A 89 -6.34 -2.84 1.86
C ASP A 89 -5.66 -1.47 1.74
N ALA A 90 -5.42 -0.83 2.89
CA ALA A 90 -4.78 0.46 3.01
C ALA A 90 -3.30 0.31 3.38
N HIS A 91 -2.57 1.40 3.21
CA HIS A 91 -1.17 1.52 3.56
C HIS A 91 -0.98 2.59 4.63
N PHE A 92 -0.28 2.26 5.70
CA PHE A 92 0.08 3.21 6.74
C PHE A 92 1.31 4.02 6.28
N VAL A 93 1.15 5.34 6.25
CA VAL A 93 2.21 6.28 5.90
C VAL A 93 2.53 7.12 7.13
N PRO A 94 3.76 7.06 7.68
CA PRO A 94 4.18 7.93 8.77
C PRO A 94 4.07 9.41 8.39
N HIS A 95 3.68 10.28 9.31
CA HIS A 95 3.48 11.72 9.05
C HIS A 95 4.67 12.39 8.40
N ARG A 96 5.90 12.02 8.80
CA ARG A 96 7.14 12.56 8.22
C ARG A 96 7.33 12.25 6.74
N LYS A 97 6.65 11.20 6.22
CA LYS A 97 6.71 10.79 4.80
C LYS A 97 5.44 11.13 4.02
N LEU A 98 4.39 11.57 4.70
CA LEU A 98 3.07 11.75 4.13
C LEU A 98 3.06 12.75 2.95
N VAL A 99 3.75 13.88 3.10
CA VAL A 99 3.83 14.91 2.05
C VAL A 99 4.53 14.37 0.81
N GLU A 100 5.67 13.70 0.97
CA GLU A 100 6.42 13.09 -0.13
C GLU A 100 5.57 12.05 -0.89
N VAL A 101 4.87 11.19 -0.15
CA VAL A 101 4.00 10.15 -0.74
C VAL A 101 2.84 10.79 -1.48
N TYR A 102 2.20 11.80 -0.89
CA TYR A 102 1.10 12.51 -1.52
C TYR A 102 1.52 13.21 -2.81
N ASP A 103 2.64 13.92 -2.80
CA ASP A 103 3.18 14.62 -3.97
C ASP A 103 3.56 13.63 -5.09
N GLY A 104 4.16 12.50 -4.73
CA GLY A 104 4.51 11.47 -5.69
C GLY A 104 3.28 10.83 -6.34
N LEU A 105 2.25 10.52 -5.55
CA LEU A 105 0.98 10.01 -6.06
C LEU A 105 0.24 11.06 -6.90
N THR A 106 0.31 12.34 -6.53
CA THR A 106 -0.30 13.45 -7.27
C THR A 106 0.32 13.57 -8.67
N LYS A 107 1.64 13.45 -8.80
CA LYS A 107 2.32 13.44 -10.11
C LYS A 107 1.84 12.28 -10.99
N ILE A 108 1.68 11.08 -10.40
CA ILE A 108 1.18 9.91 -11.14
C ILE A 108 -0.29 10.12 -11.54
N LYS A 109 -1.10 10.73 -10.66
CA LYS A 109 -2.48 11.12 -10.98
C LYS A 109 -2.54 12.09 -12.14
N GLU A 110 -1.70 13.12 -12.16
CA GLU A 110 -1.64 14.09 -13.26
C GLU A 110 -1.29 13.42 -14.60
N GLU A 111 -0.39 12.43 -14.60
CA GLU A 111 -0.09 11.65 -15.80
C GLU A 111 -1.30 10.82 -16.25
N TYR A 112 -2.03 10.23 -15.27
CA TYR A 112 -3.25 9.50 -15.55
C TYR A 112 -4.31 10.42 -16.18
N ASP A 113 -4.55 11.58 -15.58
CA ASP A 113 -5.53 12.57 -16.05
C ASP A 113 -5.17 13.07 -17.46
N LYS A 114 -3.88 13.33 -17.75
CA LYS A 114 -3.40 13.68 -19.11
C LYS A 114 -3.65 12.55 -20.12
N ALA A 115 -3.40 11.30 -19.72
CA ALA A 115 -3.67 10.14 -20.57
C ALA A 115 -5.17 9.99 -20.88
N VAL A 116 -6.04 10.26 -19.90
CA VAL A 116 -7.51 10.26 -20.08
C VAL A 116 -7.93 11.34 -21.06
N VAL A 117 -7.45 12.58 -20.89
CA VAL A 117 -7.76 13.69 -21.81
C VAL A 117 -7.31 13.37 -23.22
N ALA A 118 -6.11 12.85 -23.41
CA ALA A 118 -5.58 12.46 -24.72
C ALA A 118 -6.40 11.33 -25.36
N PHE A 119 -6.79 10.33 -24.58
CA PHE A 119 -7.62 9.22 -25.05
C PHE A 119 -8.99 9.71 -25.50
N LEU A 120 -9.70 10.50 -24.66
CA LEU A 120 -11.03 11.02 -24.98
C LEU A 120 -11.00 11.92 -26.22
N ALA A 121 -9.98 12.75 -26.40
CA ALA A 121 -9.81 13.61 -27.56
C ALA A 121 -9.59 12.81 -28.88
N ASN A 122 -9.00 11.61 -28.78
CA ASN A 122 -8.70 10.75 -29.93
C ASN A 122 -9.66 9.54 -30.05
N TYR A 123 -10.73 9.49 -29.24
CA TYR A 123 -11.62 8.34 -29.15
C TYR A 123 -12.21 7.95 -30.51
N GLU A 124 -12.80 8.88 -31.24
CA GLU A 124 -13.40 8.62 -32.54
C GLU A 124 -12.36 8.20 -33.60
N LYS A 125 -11.15 8.76 -33.53
CA LYS A 125 -10.03 8.36 -34.39
C LYS A 125 -9.65 6.91 -34.14
N TYR A 126 -9.42 6.52 -32.89
CA TYR A 126 -9.07 5.15 -32.52
C TYR A 126 -10.19 4.15 -32.84
N LYS A 127 -11.46 4.54 -32.65
CA LYS A 127 -12.62 3.78 -33.09
C LYS A 127 -12.61 3.54 -34.60
N ALA A 128 -12.41 4.58 -35.39
CA ALA A 128 -12.35 4.48 -36.84
C ALA A 128 -11.20 3.58 -37.32
N GLU A 129 -10.01 3.69 -36.72
CA GLU A 129 -8.86 2.83 -37.00
C GLU A 129 -9.15 1.36 -36.71
N MET A 130 -9.80 1.04 -35.58
CA MET A 130 -10.18 -0.33 -35.23
C MET A 130 -11.23 -0.89 -36.16
N LEU A 131 -12.24 -0.10 -36.52
CA LEU A 131 -13.30 -0.53 -37.49
C LEU A 131 -12.71 -0.72 -38.89
N ALA A 132 -11.74 0.06 -39.29
CA ALA A 132 -11.02 -0.11 -40.59
C ALA A 132 -10.14 -1.37 -40.59
N ALA A 133 -9.43 -1.64 -39.47
CA ALA A 133 -8.58 -2.83 -39.33
C ALA A 133 -9.37 -4.14 -39.31
N HIS A 134 -10.66 -4.08 -38.91
CA HIS A 134 -11.54 -5.24 -38.77
C HIS A 134 -12.82 -5.09 -39.61
N HIS A 135 -12.67 -4.70 -40.87
CA HIS A 135 -13.79 -4.37 -41.77
C HIS A 135 -14.80 -5.51 -41.95
N ASP A 136 -14.36 -6.78 -41.94
CA ASP A 136 -15.23 -7.96 -42.03
C ASP A 136 -16.16 -8.15 -40.82
N ASN A 137 -15.75 -7.64 -39.66
CA ASN A 137 -16.49 -7.72 -38.41
C ASN A 137 -17.04 -6.36 -37.95
N ARG A 138 -17.09 -5.38 -38.85
CA ARG A 138 -17.46 -4.01 -38.52
C ARG A 138 -18.81 -3.90 -37.83
N ALA A 139 -19.83 -4.58 -38.34
CA ALA A 139 -21.18 -4.52 -37.80
C ALA A 139 -21.25 -5.06 -36.35
N SER A 140 -20.44 -6.08 -36.03
CA SER A 140 -20.35 -6.65 -34.68
C SER A 140 -19.61 -5.73 -33.70
N LEU A 141 -18.67 -4.90 -34.19
CA LEU A 141 -17.87 -4.00 -33.37
C LEU A 141 -18.51 -2.63 -33.17
N GLU A 142 -19.16 -2.08 -34.21
CA GLU A 142 -19.65 -0.68 -34.21
C GLU A 142 -20.63 -0.39 -33.08
N ASP A 143 -21.56 -1.33 -32.80
CA ASP A 143 -22.53 -1.23 -31.71
C ASP A 143 -21.90 -1.38 -30.31
N CYS A 144 -20.65 -1.81 -30.21
CA CYS A 144 -19.96 -2.03 -28.93
C CYS A 144 -19.31 -0.79 -28.34
N TYR A 145 -19.24 0.31 -29.11
CA TYR A 145 -18.61 1.55 -28.67
C TYR A 145 -19.61 2.48 -28.00
N PRO A 146 -19.51 2.66 -26.67
CA PRO A 146 -20.38 3.58 -25.96
C PRO A 146 -20.06 5.04 -26.31
N PRO A 147 -21.02 5.97 -26.20
CA PRO A 147 -20.76 7.40 -26.33
C PRO A 147 -19.68 7.87 -25.34
N VAL A 148 -18.86 8.85 -25.76
CA VAL A 148 -17.76 9.41 -24.95
C VAL A 148 -18.24 9.89 -23.58
N ASP A 149 -19.41 10.51 -23.50
CA ASP A 149 -19.98 11.02 -22.24
C ASP A 149 -20.23 9.91 -21.21
N LEU A 150 -20.54 8.68 -21.66
CA LEU A 150 -20.78 7.54 -20.76
C LEU A 150 -19.51 6.88 -20.25
N ILE A 151 -18.37 7.11 -20.89
CA ILE A 151 -17.09 6.50 -20.49
C ILE A 151 -16.21 7.45 -19.71
N LYS A 152 -16.41 8.76 -19.83
CA LYS A 152 -15.60 9.78 -19.14
C LYS A 152 -15.54 9.53 -17.63
N ASP A 153 -16.66 9.25 -17.00
CA ASP A 153 -16.76 9.06 -15.53
C ASP A 153 -16.26 7.69 -15.07
N ARG A 154 -15.88 6.79 -16.00
CA ARG A 154 -15.25 5.51 -15.67
C ARG A 154 -13.77 5.64 -15.38
N PHE A 155 -13.13 6.74 -15.78
CA PHE A 155 -11.74 7.02 -15.53
C PHE A 155 -11.60 7.91 -14.29
N ARG A 156 -10.96 7.40 -13.27
CA ARG A 156 -10.67 8.15 -12.05
C ARG A 156 -9.41 7.63 -11.37
N PHE A 157 -8.67 8.53 -10.81
CA PHE A 157 -7.50 8.23 -9.97
C PHE A 157 -7.69 9.03 -8.67
N GLU A 158 -8.05 8.33 -7.60
CA GLU A 158 -8.37 8.93 -6.31
C GLU A 158 -7.31 8.55 -5.29
N ILE A 159 -6.78 9.55 -4.59
CA ILE A 159 -5.87 9.38 -3.47
C ILE A 159 -6.69 9.64 -2.22
N ASN A 160 -6.92 8.61 -1.43
CA ASN A 160 -7.74 8.70 -0.23
C ASN A 160 -6.85 8.58 1.00
N MET A 161 -7.12 9.45 1.98
CA MET A 161 -6.46 9.45 3.27
C MET A 161 -7.51 9.36 4.37
N CYS A 162 -7.30 8.48 5.34
CA CYS A 162 -8.23 8.32 6.44
C CYS A 162 -7.51 7.87 7.72
N GLU A 163 -8.20 8.08 8.82
CA GLU A 163 -7.92 7.50 10.12
C GLU A 163 -9.06 6.59 10.50
N ILE A 164 -8.77 5.52 11.20
CA ILE A 164 -9.83 4.69 11.78
C ILE A 164 -10.10 5.22 13.18
N ALA A 165 -11.29 5.76 13.36
CA ALA A 165 -11.74 6.22 14.66
C ALA A 165 -12.66 5.17 15.31
N PHE A 166 -12.55 5.01 16.63
CA PHE A 166 -13.52 4.22 17.38
C PHE A 166 -14.90 4.90 17.36
N PRO A 167 -15.98 4.12 17.24
CA PRO A 167 -17.33 4.67 17.40
C PRO A 167 -17.41 5.36 18.76
N ARG A 168 -17.69 6.65 18.77
CA ARG A 168 -18.03 7.34 20.00
C ARG A 168 -19.22 6.61 20.61
N LYS A 169 -19.24 6.41 21.95
CA LYS A 169 -20.39 5.81 22.64
C LYS A 169 -21.66 6.35 22.01
N LEU A 170 -22.46 5.49 21.41
CA LEU A 170 -23.81 5.89 21.00
C LEU A 170 -24.42 6.45 22.27
N LYS A 171 -24.53 7.78 22.37
CA LYS A 171 -25.33 8.40 23.44
C LYS A 171 -26.62 7.65 23.39
N ALA A 172 -26.96 6.96 24.50
CA ALA A 172 -28.20 6.26 24.59
C ALA A 172 -29.25 7.19 24.01
N VAL A 173 -29.79 6.81 22.87
CA VAL A 173 -30.97 7.53 22.34
C VAL A 173 -31.87 7.53 23.53
N SER A 174 -32.23 8.72 24.03
CA SER A 174 -33.07 8.87 25.20
C SER A 174 -34.39 8.20 24.85
N ILE A 175 -34.47 6.92 25.13
CA ILE A 175 -35.68 6.10 25.03
C ILE A 175 -36.52 6.50 26.24
N VAL A 176 -37.00 7.72 26.17
CA VAL A 176 -37.98 8.25 27.10
C VAL A 176 -39.36 7.75 26.73
N GLN A 177 -39.59 6.50 26.49
CA GLN A 177 -40.97 5.97 26.41
C GLN A 177 -41.04 4.44 26.25
N VAL A 178 -40.36 3.65 27.09
CA VAL A 178 -40.81 2.25 27.26
C VAL A 178 -40.65 1.83 28.73
N ARG A 179 -41.64 2.12 29.52
CA ARG A 179 -41.72 1.77 30.95
C ARG A 179 -41.98 0.28 31.24
N ALA A 180 -41.92 -0.61 30.25
CA ALA A 180 -42.30 -2.02 30.44
C ALA A 180 -41.28 -3.07 29.98
N GLN A 181 -40.03 -2.69 29.65
CA GLN A 181 -39.04 -3.63 29.10
C GLN A 181 -37.62 -3.44 29.65
N ASN A 182 -37.47 -3.05 30.91
CA ASN A 182 -36.14 -2.76 31.51
C ASN A 182 -35.14 -3.91 31.37
N LEU A 183 -35.55 -5.16 31.53
CA LEU A 183 -34.63 -6.31 31.50
C LEU A 183 -34.09 -6.64 30.10
N ALA A 184 -34.90 -6.43 29.06
CA ALA A 184 -34.47 -6.66 27.68
C ALA A 184 -33.52 -5.56 27.21
N VAL A 185 -33.77 -4.32 27.60
CA VAL A 185 -32.92 -3.14 27.29
C VAL A 185 -31.58 -3.27 28.03
N GLU A 186 -31.58 -3.64 29.32
CA GLU A 186 -30.33 -3.87 30.07
C GLU A 186 -29.48 -5.00 29.47
N LYS A 187 -30.10 -6.12 29.08
CA LYS A 187 -29.39 -7.22 28.41
C LYS A 187 -28.83 -6.82 27.06
N MET A 188 -29.53 -5.98 26.28
CA MET A 188 -29.09 -5.49 25.02
C MET A 188 -27.93 -4.49 25.18
N GLN A 189 -28.01 -3.63 26.19
CA GLN A 189 -26.96 -2.68 26.52
C GLN A 189 -25.67 -3.41 26.98
N ALA A 190 -25.80 -4.41 27.89
CA ALA A 190 -24.68 -5.22 28.32
C ALA A 190 -24.00 -5.98 27.17
N LYS A 191 -24.81 -6.53 26.22
CA LYS A 191 -24.27 -7.16 25.01
C LYS A 191 -23.52 -6.16 24.09
N PHE A 192 -24.05 -4.95 23.96
CA PHE A 192 -23.42 -3.90 23.18
C PHE A 192 -22.10 -3.45 23.80
N GLU A 193 -22.08 -3.22 25.13
CA GLU A 193 -20.86 -2.87 25.86
C GLU A 193 -19.80 -3.97 25.75
N ALA A 194 -20.18 -5.24 25.91
CA ALA A 194 -19.28 -6.37 25.75
C ALA A 194 -18.73 -6.49 24.32
N ALA A 195 -19.57 -6.26 23.29
CA ALA A 195 -19.13 -6.24 21.90
C ALA A 195 -18.17 -5.08 21.61
N GLN A 196 -18.42 -3.90 22.20
CA GLN A 196 -17.56 -2.74 22.09
C GLN A 196 -16.18 -2.99 22.74
N GLU A 197 -16.16 -3.57 23.95
CA GLU A 197 -14.91 -3.95 24.60
C GLU A 197 -14.13 -5.02 23.84
N ALA A 198 -14.82 -6.01 23.27
CA ALA A 198 -14.18 -7.03 22.44
C ALA A 198 -13.55 -6.40 21.19
N HIS A 199 -14.26 -5.50 20.53
CA HIS A 199 -13.77 -4.77 19.37
C HIS A 199 -12.55 -3.89 19.71
N HIS A 200 -12.59 -3.17 20.83
CA HIS A 200 -11.44 -2.37 21.29
C HIS A 200 -10.19 -3.22 21.53
N ARG A 201 -10.37 -4.41 22.15
CA ARG A 201 -9.25 -5.35 22.33
C ARG A 201 -8.67 -5.83 21.01
N GLU A 202 -9.53 -6.23 20.09
CA GLU A 202 -9.13 -6.69 18.74
C GLU A 202 -8.35 -5.62 17.98
N MET A 203 -8.80 -4.36 18.04
CA MET A 203 -8.13 -3.24 17.38
C MET A 203 -6.76 -2.95 17.99
N ASN A 204 -6.64 -3.00 19.34
CA ASN A 204 -5.33 -2.83 19.99
C ASN A 204 -4.37 -3.96 19.67
N GLU A 205 -4.84 -5.21 19.63
CA GLU A 205 -4.04 -6.35 19.19
C GLU A 205 -3.61 -6.19 17.73
N THR A 206 -4.49 -5.66 16.89
CA THR A 206 -4.19 -5.36 15.48
C THR A 206 -3.10 -4.30 15.36
N ALA A 207 -3.16 -3.24 16.18
CA ALA A 207 -2.12 -2.21 16.20
C ALA A 207 -0.77 -2.80 16.65
N GLU A 208 -0.75 -3.63 17.70
CA GLU A 208 0.48 -4.30 18.16
C GLU A 208 1.07 -5.21 17.08
N LYS A 209 0.24 -6.07 16.49
CA LYS A 209 0.65 -6.98 15.41
C LYS A 209 1.17 -6.19 14.21
N PHE A 210 0.53 -5.08 13.88
CA PHE A 210 0.98 -4.21 12.78
C PHE A 210 2.34 -3.59 13.05
N VAL A 211 2.57 -2.97 14.23
CA VAL A 211 3.86 -2.37 14.58
C VAL A 211 4.96 -3.42 14.59
N LYS A 212 4.69 -4.59 15.16
CA LYS A 212 5.63 -5.72 15.17
C LYS A 212 5.96 -6.19 13.74
N ALA A 213 4.95 -6.37 12.90
CA ALA A 213 5.14 -6.77 11.50
C ALA A 213 5.91 -5.70 10.71
N ALA A 214 5.62 -4.43 10.90
CA ALA A 214 6.34 -3.32 10.28
C ALA A 214 7.83 -3.29 10.67
N CYS A 215 8.13 -3.49 11.97
CA CYS A 215 9.50 -3.59 12.46
C CYS A 215 10.24 -4.77 11.82
N MET A 216 9.62 -5.95 11.80
CA MET A 216 10.21 -7.16 11.20
C MET A 216 10.44 -7.00 9.70
N ASP A 217 9.50 -6.42 8.97
CA ASP A 217 9.60 -6.22 7.52
C ASP A 217 10.74 -5.24 7.18
N LEU A 218 10.83 -4.10 7.85
CA LEU A 218 11.91 -3.14 7.64
C LEU A 218 13.29 -3.73 8.00
N ARG A 219 13.41 -4.45 9.11
CA ARG A 219 14.64 -5.16 9.47
C ARG A 219 15.02 -6.21 8.42
N SER A 220 14.04 -6.96 7.89
CA SER A 220 14.26 -7.97 6.84
C SER A 220 14.78 -7.35 5.55
N GLN A 221 14.26 -6.19 5.14
CA GLN A 221 14.73 -5.46 3.96
C GLN A 221 16.17 -4.96 4.14
N VAL A 222 16.51 -4.46 5.34
CA VAL A 222 17.88 -4.10 5.70
C VAL A 222 18.80 -5.32 5.60
N VAL A 223 18.40 -6.44 6.21
CA VAL A 223 19.18 -7.69 6.17
C VAL A 223 19.42 -8.14 4.74
N ALA A 224 18.39 -8.18 3.90
CA ALA A 224 18.51 -8.61 2.51
C ALA A 224 19.52 -7.76 1.72
N THR A 225 19.44 -6.43 1.86
CA THR A 225 20.35 -5.51 1.16
C THR A 225 21.78 -5.62 1.67
N PHE A 226 21.99 -5.62 2.99
CA PHE A 226 23.31 -5.70 3.59
C PHE A 226 23.95 -7.08 3.39
N GLN A 227 23.16 -8.17 3.37
CA GLN A 227 23.65 -9.50 3.07
C GLN A 227 24.22 -9.60 1.65
N THR A 228 23.55 -9.01 0.68
CA THR A 228 24.04 -8.95 -0.70
C THR A 228 25.45 -8.32 -0.77
N ILE A 229 25.72 -7.32 0.05
CA ILE A 229 27.06 -6.68 0.11
C ILE A 229 28.06 -7.58 0.84
N ALA A 230 27.66 -8.21 1.95
CA ALA A 230 28.50 -9.15 2.69
C ALA A 230 28.96 -10.31 1.79
N ASP A 231 28.04 -10.88 1.01
CA ASP A 231 28.32 -11.99 0.10
C ASP A 231 29.30 -11.58 -0.99
N LYS A 232 29.18 -10.38 -1.55
CA LYS A 232 30.13 -9.84 -2.54
C LYS A 232 31.53 -9.69 -1.94
N ILE A 233 31.63 -9.12 -0.75
CA ILE A 233 32.91 -8.95 -0.05
C ILE A 233 33.54 -10.31 0.24
N ALA A 234 32.78 -11.29 0.74
CA ALA A 234 33.24 -12.64 1.03
C ALA A 234 33.75 -13.36 -0.22
N ASN A 235 33.07 -13.18 -1.35
CA ASN A 235 33.45 -13.74 -2.65
C ASN A 235 34.58 -12.95 -3.37
N LYS A 236 35.12 -11.91 -2.73
CA LYS A 236 36.12 -11.00 -3.33
C LYS A 236 35.61 -10.31 -4.60
N GLU A 237 34.28 -10.11 -4.71
CA GLU A 237 33.66 -9.38 -5.80
C GLU A 237 33.73 -7.88 -5.54
N VAL A 238 33.65 -7.09 -6.63
CA VAL A 238 33.66 -5.64 -6.55
C VAL A 238 32.31 -5.13 -6.04
N VAL A 239 32.32 -4.30 -4.98
CA VAL A 239 31.15 -3.54 -4.56
C VAL A 239 31.01 -2.31 -5.47
N THR A 240 30.04 -2.37 -6.36
CA THR A 240 29.82 -1.37 -7.42
C THR A 240 29.09 -0.12 -6.91
N LYS A 241 29.09 0.96 -7.68
CA LYS A 241 28.29 2.16 -7.41
C LYS A 241 26.80 1.86 -7.21
N THR A 242 26.26 0.90 -7.98
CA THR A 242 24.86 0.46 -7.83
C THR A 242 24.60 -0.15 -6.46
N ASN A 243 25.53 -0.96 -5.95
CA ASN A 243 25.43 -1.54 -4.61
C ASN A 243 25.46 -0.45 -3.52
N VAL A 244 26.36 0.53 -3.66
CA VAL A 244 26.44 1.67 -2.73
C VAL A 244 25.16 2.52 -2.78
N LYS A 245 24.57 2.68 -3.96
CA LYS A 245 23.27 3.36 -4.12
C LYS A 245 22.15 2.61 -3.40
N SER A 246 22.07 1.28 -3.56
CA SER A 246 21.07 0.46 -2.86
C SER A 246 21.22 0.52 -1.33
N LEU A 247 22.46 0.57 -0.81
CA LEU A 247 22.69 0.78 0.63
C LEU A 247 22.15 2.14 1.10
N ARG A 248 22.35 3.21 0.34
CA ARG A 248 21.81 4.53 0.69
C ARG A 248 20.28 4.54 0.65
N GLU A 249 19.70 3.96 -0.38
CA GLU A 249 18.25 3.88 -0.55
C GLU A 249 17.59 3.14 0.63
N ILE A 250 18.12 1.97 1.03
CA ILE A 250 17.54 1.24 2.18
C ILE A 250 17.73 1.99 3.51
N ILE A 251 18.86 2.69 3.71
CA ILE A 251 19.09 3.51 4.91
C ILE A 251 18.07 4.66 4.98
N GLU A 252 17.81 5.33 3.86
CA GLU A 252 16.84 6.43 3.78
C GLU A 252 15.41 5.92 3.93
N GLN A 253 15.07 4.81 3.29
CA GLN A 253 13.77 4.16 3.42
C GLN A 253 13.51 3.74 4.88
N PHE A 254 14.46 3.05 5.52
CA PHE A 254 14.34 2.69 6.94
C PHE A 254 14.11 3.93 7.80
N SER A 255 14.96 4.94 7.68
CA SER A 255 14.84 6.18 8.46
C SER A 255 13.52 6.91 8.25
N SER A 256 12.91 6.79 7.06
CA SER A 256 11.65 7.45 6.74
C SER A 256 10.41 6.67 7.21
N LEU A 257 10.49 5.34 7.28
CA LEU A 257 9.39 4.46 7.65
C LEU A 257 9.41 4.01 9.12
N ASP A 258 10.56 4.07 9.80
CA ASP A 258 10.71 3.72 11.22
C ASP A 258 10.01 4.72 12.13
N PHE A 259 8.67 4.69 12.18
CA PHE A 259 7.86 5.54 13.06
C PHE A 259 7.86 5.05 14.51
N TYR A 260 8.21 3.80 14.74
CA TYR A 260 8.24 3.16 16.06
C TYR A 260 9.57 3.37 16.80
N GLY A 261 10.63 3.81 16.12
CA GLY A 261 11.90 4.22 16.72
C GLY A 261 12.82 3.07 17.12
N ASP A 262 13.24 2.27 16.14
CA ASP A 262 14.25 1.20 16.31
C ASP A 262 15.66 1.81 16.43
N ALA A 263 15.97 2.30 17.62
CA ALA A 263 17.19 3.08 17.86
C ALA A 263 18.48 2.31 17.58
N GLU A 264 18.51 0.99 17.83
CA GLU A 264 19.71 0.17 17.63
C GLU A 264 20.04 0.00 16.15
N VAL A 265 19.04 -0.39 15.34
CA VAL A 265 19.22 -0.51 13.88
C VAL A 265 19.50 0.87 13.29
N GLN A 266 18.76 1.91 13.69
CA GLN A 266 18.98 3.27 13.22
C GLN A 266 20.40 3.77 13.48
N ALA A 267 20.96 3.54 14.67
CA ALA A 267 22.33 3.94 14.99
C ALA A 267 23.34 3.28 14.05
N LYS A 268 23.22 1.98 13.79
CA LYS A 268 24.11 1.24 12.89
C LYS A 268 23.95 1.66 11.42
N LEU A 269 22.73 1.98 11.01
CA LEU A 269 22.49 2.51 9.66
C LEU A 269 23.08 3.91 9.48
N LEU A 270 23.11 4.75 10.50
CA LEU A 270 23.78 6.06 10.46
C LEU A 270 25.30 5.92 10.37
N GLU A 271 25.91 4.96 11.09
CA GLU A 271 27.32 4.62 10.93
C GLU A 271 27.63 4.18 9.48
N ALA A 272 26.80 3.32 8.91
CA ALA A 272 26.93 2.88 7.52
C ALA A 272 26.76 4.05 6.53
N LYS A 273 25.77 4.94 6.75
CA LYS A 273 25.56 6.14 5.92
C LYS A 273 26.78 7.05 5.87
N ALA A 274 27.51 7.17 6.97
CA ALA A 274 28.74 7.98 7.03
C ALA A 274 29.84 7.45 6.11
N LEU A 275 29.94 6.13 5.92
CA LEU A 275 30.92 5.51 5.02
C LEU A 275 30.50 5.60 3.54
N VAL A 276 29.22 5.43 3.25
CA VAL A 276 28.71 5.37 1.87
C VAL A 276 28.32 6.73 1.30
N LYS A 277 28.87 7.83 1.86
CA LYS A 277 28.57 9.19 1.43
C LYS A 277 28.93 9.52 -0.01
N ASN A 278 30.00 8.92 -0.52
CA ASN A 278 30.50 9.16 -1.88
C ASN A 278 30.23 7.93 -2.76
N ASP A 279 30.07 8.14 -4.08
CA ASP A 279 29.95 7.06 -5.08
C ASP A 279 31.29 6.31 -5.29
N VAL A 280 31.88 5.86 -4.21
CA VAL A 280 33.17 5.17 -4.21
C VAL A 280 32.94 3.72 -4.62
N VAL A 281 33.73 3.25 -5.58
CA VAL A 281 33.82 1.83 -5.90
C VAL A 281 34.86 1.22 -4.96
N TYR A 282 34.43 0.28 -4.14
CA TYR A 282 35.32 -0.45 -3.22
C TYR A 282 36.01 -1.59 -3.98
N LYS A 283 37.03 -1.26 -4.80
CA LYS A 283 37.73 -2.24 -5.61
C LYS A 283 39.18 -2.46 -5.18
N ASP A 284 39.89 -1.37 -4.94
CA ASP A 284 41.37 -1.43 -4.79
C ASP A 284 41.85 -0.93 -3.41
N ASP A 285 40.97 -0.48 -2.55
CA ASP A 285 41.29 -0.05 -1.18
C ASP A 285 40.87 -1.10 -0.15
N ALA A 286 41.83 -1.96 0.20
CA ALA A 286 41.62 -3.04 1.17
C ALA A 286 41.19 -2.52 2.56
N ALA A 287 41.64 -1.32 2.96
CA ALA A 287 41.27 -0.72 4.25
C ALA A 287 39.82 -0.23 4.22
N ALA A 288 39.36 0.36 3.10
CA ALA A 288 37.98 0.78 2.92
C ALA A 288 37.01 -0.41 2.83
N VAL A 289 37.41 -1.50 2.15
CA VAL A 289 36.66 -2.76 2.10
C VAL A 289 36.54 -3.39 3.48
N ALA A 290 37.62 -3.43 4.27
CA ALA A 290 37.60 -3.97 5.62
C ALA A 290 36.65 -3.16 6.55
N LYS A 291 36.66 -1.83 6.49
CA LYS A 291 35.74 -0.99 7.23
C LYS A 291 34.27 -1.20 6.81
N LEU A 292 34.02 -1.32 5.50
CA LEU A 292 32.68 -1.61 5.00
C LEU A 292 32.19 -2.96 5.50
N ASN A 293 33.06 -3.99 5.49
CA ASN A 293 32.73 -5.34 5.98
C ASN A 293 32.38 -5.33 7.47
N GLU A 294 33.17 -4.62 8.29
CA GLU A 294 32.92 -4.48 9.73
C GLU A 294 31.52 -3.86 10.00
N ILE A 295 31.19 -2.76 9.31
CA ILE A 295 29.90 -2.10 9.49
C ILE A 295 28.76 -2.94 8.95
N VAL A 296 28.91 -3.56 7.78
CA VAL A 296 27.93 -4.50 7.24
C VAL A 296 27.65 -5.63 8.23
N GLY A 297 28.69 -6.21 8.82
CA GLY A 297 28.57 -7.24 9.86
C GLY A 297 27.82 -6.74 11.10
N SER A 298 28.12 -5.53 11.58
CA SER A 298 27.46 -4.94 12.74
C SER A 298 25.98 -4.67 12.49
N VAL A 299 25.61 -4.13 11.32
CA VAL A 299 24.20 -3.91 10.91
C VAL A 299 23.45 -5.24 10.84
N LEU A 300 24.04 -6.27 10.20
CA LEU A 300 23.43 -7.59 10.10
C LEU A 300 23.19 -8.24 11.46
N THR A 301 24.11 -8.07 12.39
CA THR A 301 23.99 -8.62 13.75
C THR A 301 22.78 -8.02 14.47
N VAL A 302 22.63 -6.70 14.45
CA VAL A 302 21.54 -6.01 15.13
C VAL A 302 20.22 -6.24 14.40
N ALA A 303 20.18 -6.11 13.08
CA ALA A 303 18.94 -6.25 12.31
C ALA A 303 18.34 -7.67 12.34
N ARG A 304 19.18 -8.70 12.53
CA ARG A 304 18.74 -10.11 12.66
C ARG A 304 18.23 -10.47 14.04
N ASN A 305 18.45 -9.64 15.03
CA ASN A 305 18.03 -9.94 16.40
C ASN A 305 16.50 -9.79 16.56
N VAL A 306 15.80 -10.92 16.45
CA VAL A 306 14.32 -10.95 16.53
C VAL A 306 13.83 -10.70 17.96
N SER A 307 14.63 -11.03 19.00
CA SER A 307 14.23 -10.81 20.39
C SER A 307 14.04 -9.33 20.72
N ASP A 308 14.73 -8.43 20.03
CA ASP A 308 14.63 -6.99 20.23
C ASP A 308 13.35 -6.39 19.64
N VAL A 309 12.71 -7.06 18.68
CA VAL A 309 11.46 -6.58 18.07
C VAL A 309 10.35 -6.42 19.11
N ASP A 310 10.22 -7.37 20.04
CA ASP A 310 9.23 -7.28 21.11
C ASP A 310 9.60 -6.16 22.10
N ALA A 311 10.87 -5.92 22.35
CA ALA A 311 11.36 -4.81 23.18
C ALA A 311 11.05 -3.45 22.54
N VAL A 312 11.38 -3.28 21.24
CA VAL A 312 11.11 -2.06 20.46
C VAL A 312 9.61 -1.76 20.40
N THR A 313 8.78 -2.78 20.08
CA THR A 313 7.33 -2.63 20.00
C THR A 313 6.75 -2.26 21.38
N GLY A 314 7.21 -2.93 22.44
CA GLY A 314 6.78 -2.64 23.80
C GLY A 314 7.21 -1.24 24.28
N GLU A 315 8.38 -0.76 23.88
CA GLU A 315 8.84 0.60 24.17
C GLU A 315 8.02 1.64 23.42
N TYR A 316 7.73 1.42 22.13
CA TYR A 316 6.87 2.29 21.34
C TYR A 316 5.52 2.55 22.03
N PHE A 317 4.84 1.47 22.50
CA PHE A 317 3.56 1.64 23.17
C PHE A 317 3.68 2.16 24.61
N ARG A 318 4.80 2.00 25.28
CA ARG A 318 5.05 2.60 26.62
C ARG A 318 5.27 4.10 26.59
N ARG A 319 5.84 4.65 25.50
CA ARG A 319 6.02 6.11 25.31
C ARG A 319 4.71 6.90 25.31
N ILE A 320 3.56 6.22 25.17
CA ILE A 320 2.23 6.86 25.22
C ILE A 320 1.93 7.45 26.61
N ASN A 321 2.40 6.81 27.67
CA ASN A 321 2.01 7.14 29.06
C ASN A 321 2.79 8.33 29.66
N LEU A 322 3.71 8.95 28.91
CA LEU A 322 4.58 9.99 29.44
C LEU A 322 4.18 11.43 29.07
N ASN A 323 3.21 11.62 28.17
CA ASN A 323 2.67 12.94 27.82
C ASN A 323 1.13 12.94 27.86
N PRO A 324 0.50 13.08 29.04
CA PRO A 324 -0.90 13.45 29.10
C PRO A 324 -1.03 14.91 28.64
N VAL A 325 -1.78 15.14 27.57
CA VAL A 325 -2.27 16.48 27.16
C VAL A 325 -3.39 16.90 28.11
#